data_0b261cd429f82374fdc665f6a08e8d8f
#
_entry.id   0b261cd429f82374fdc665f6a08e8d8f
#
_cell.length_a   1.000
_cell.length_b   1.000
_cell.length_c   1.000
_cell.angle_alpha   90.00
_cell.angle_beta   90.00
_cell.angle_gamma   90.00
#
_symmetry.space_group_name_H-M   'P 1'
#
loop_
_entity.id
_entity.type
_entity.pdbx_description
1 polymer ?
#
loop_
_entity_poly.entity_id
_entity_poly.type
_entity_poly.pdbx_seq_one_letter_code
_entity_poly.pdbx_strand_id
1 'polypeptide(L)'
;RLSLKDVVTAKSRSKVKDIFIPKVDYVTADLDGEEVAKIMSKYDLEAIPVTNKRKTLLGRITIDDIVDLIKDEADKDYQLAAGISSEVEVNDSIFQLTKARLPWLFLGLLGGLGSVFILKDFEQIMSQPDLRNLFFYTPLIAAMAGNVGVQSSAIIVQGLANDLVKGSLLSRLVKEVGLSLINGLALAIILVIFGQIVNQDLLMSLTIAGSMMGVIIIAALVGTFVPIILDKQGID
;
A
#
# COMPACT_ATOMS: atom_id res chain seq x y z
N ARG A 1 -25.26 -8.14 29.24
CA ARG A 1 -24.08 -7.42 29.72
C ARG A 1 -24.36 -6.83 31.09
N LEU A 2 -23.38 -6.89 31.97
CA LEU A 2 -23.45 -6.31 33.29
C LEU A 2 -22.22 -5.43 33.51
N SER A 3 -22.43 -4.14 33.74
CA SER A 3 -21.34 -3.21 34.01
C SER A 3 -20.90 -3.33 35.45
N LEU A 4 -19.59 -3.31 35.72
CA LEU A 4 -19.05 -3.26 37.07
C LEU A 4 -19.56 -2.02 37.83
N LYS A 5 -19.69 -0.89 37.16
CA LYS A 5 -20.27 0.34 37.69
C LYS A 5 -21.70 0.10 38.19
N ASP A 6 -22.53 -0.55 37.37
CA ASP A 6 -23.92 -0.82 37.72
C ASP A 6 -24.03 -1.78 38.93
N VAL A 7 -23.09 -2.73 39.02
CA VAL A 7 -23.01 -3.63 40.19
C VAL A 7 -22.65 -2.87 41.45
N VAL A 8 -21.62 -2.01 41.39
CA VAL A 8 -21.13 -1.25 42.57
C VAL A 8 -22.11 -0.18 43.04
N THR A 9 -22.83 0.44 42.11
CA THR A 9 -23.80 1.52 42.42
C THR A 9 -25.21 1.01 42.71
N ALA A 10 -25.48 -0.27 42.47
CA ALA A 10 -26.77 -0.86 42.73
C ALA A 10 -27.08 -0.95 44.24
N LYS A 11 -28.35 -0.90 44.59
CA LYS A 11 -28.78 -1.13 45.98
C LYS A 11 -28.42 -2.54 46.43
N SER A 12 -27.99 -2.72 47.66
CA SER A 12 -27.45 -3.98 48.20
C SER A 12 -28.38 -5.22 48.10
N ARG A 13 -29.65 -5.03 47.73
CA ARG A 13 -30.63 -6.12 47.53
C ARG A 13 -31.13 -6.21 46.07
N SER A 14 -30.56 -5.43 45.15
CA SER A 14 -30.93 -5.51 43.71
C SER A 14 -30.56 -6.87 43.12
N LYS A 15 -31.47 -7.45 42.36
CA LYS A 15 -31.17 -8.70 41.62
C LYS A 15 -30.44 -8.38 40.34
N VAL A 16 -29.52 -9.22 39.91
CA VAL A 16 -28.78 -9.07 38.65
C VAL A 16 -29.71 -8.83 37.44
N LYS A 17 -30.88 -9.48 37.43
CA LYS A 17 -31.89 -9.30 36.39
C LYS A 17 -32.47 -7.88 36.28
N ASP A 18 -32.32 -7.06 37.33
CA ASP A 18 -32.86 -5.70 37.36
C ASP A 18 -31.84 -4.64 36.94
N ILE A 19 -30.56 -5.05 36.83
CA ILE A 19 -29.45 -4.13 36.53
C ILE A 19 -28.65 -4.53 35.29
N PHE A 20 -28.92 -5.68 34.66
CA PHE A 20 -28.21 -6.09 33.45
C PHE A 20 -28.81 -5.44 32.20
N ILE A 21 -27.97 -5.24 31.18
CA ILE A 21 -28.38 -4.79 29.84
C ILE A 21 -28.77 -6.02 29.03
N PRO A 22 -30.06 -6.21 28.65
CA PRO A 22 -30.53 -7.43 28.02
C PRO A 22 -30.08 -7.57 26.57
N LYS A 23 -29.87 -6.45 25.88
CA LYS A 23 -29.40 -6.46 24.48
C LYS A 23 -27.91 -6.25 24.46
N VAL A 24 -27.17 -7.23 23.91
CA VAL A 24 -25.72 -7.20 23.75
C VAL A 24 -25.40 -7.49 22.30
N ASP A 25 -24.63 -6.64 21.68
CA ASP A 25 -24.07 -6.91 20.36
C ASP A 25 -23.04 -8.02 20.48
N TYR A 26 -23.01 -8.91 19.50
CA TYR A 26 -22.12 -10.06 19.45
C TYR A 26 -21.64 -10.27 18.02
N VAL A 27 -20.51 -10.95 17.87
CA VAL A 27 -20.01 -11.40 16.57
C VAL A 27 -20.05 -12.92 16.48
N THR A 28 -20.05 -13.44 15.25
CA THR A 28 -19.97 -14.87 15.02
C THR A 28 -18.53 -15.30 14.80
N ALA A 29 -18.19 -16.54 15.13
CA ALA A 29 -16.83 -17.06 15.08
C ALA A 29 -16.25 -17.19 13.63
N ASP A 30 -17.09 -17.03 12.63
CA ASP A 30 -16.73 -17.03 11.19
C ASP A 30 -16.51 -15.61 10.63
N LEU A 31 -16.70 -14.57 11.46
CA LEU A 31 -16.42 -13.19 11.06
C LEU A 31 -14.90 -12.93 11.07
N ASP A 32 -14.43 -12.23 10.06
CA ASP A 32 -13.04 -11.84 9.95
C ASP A 32 -12.58 -10.95 11.11
N GLY A 33 -11.32 -11.11 11.54
CA GLY A 33 -10.76 -10.37 12.66
C GLY A 33 -10.71 -8.87 12.44
N GLU A 34 -10.43 -8.40 11.21
CA GLU A 34 -10.44 -6.99 10.87
C GLU A 34 -11.85 -6.38 10.95
N GLU A 35 -12.87 -7.14 10.55
CA GLU A 35 -14.26 -6.69 10.68
C GLU A 35 -14.66 -6.57 12.15
N VAL A 36 -14.20 -7.51 12.99
CA VAL A 36 -14.39 -7.42 14.45
C VAL A 36 -13.71 -6.18 15.00
N ALA A 37 -12.47 -5.89 14.58
CA ALA A 37 -11.73 -4.69 14.97
C ALA A 37 -12.48 -3.40 14.58
N LYS A 38 -13.01 -3.33 13.35
CA LYS A 38 -13.82 -2.21 12.85
C LYS A 38 -15.09 -2.01 13.69
N ILE A 39 -15.77 -3.11 14.07
CA ILE A 39 -16.97 -3.07 14.93
C ILE A 39 -16.61 -2.57 16.32
N MET A 40 -15.56 -3.12 16.94
CA MET A 40 -15.16 -2.73 18.29
C MET A 40 -14.71 -1.27 18.34
N SER A 41 -13.95 -0.80 17.36
CA SER A 41 -13.56 0.61 17.23
C SER A 41 -14.75 1.54 17.01
N LYS A 42 -15.68 1.17 16.13
CA LYS A 42 -16.87 1.98 15.81
C LYS A 42 -17.77 2.23 17.01
N TYR A 43 -17.89 1.25 17.90
CA TYR A 43 -18.79 1.30 19.05
C TYR A 43 -18.06 1.47 20.38
N ASP A 44 -16.76 1.77 20.36
CA ASP A 44 -15.90 1.96 21.52
C ASP A 44 -16.07 0.81 22.55
N LEU A 45 -15.89 -0.43 22.06
CA LEU A 45 -16.10 -1.64 22.86
C LEU A 45 -14.79 -2.13 23.45
N GLU A 46 -14.73 -2.31 24.76
CA GLU A 46 -13.61 -2.97 25.46
C GLU A 46 -13.60 -4.49 25.29
N ALA A 47 -14.75 -5.08 25.02
CA ALA A 47 -14.91 -6.50 24.75
C ALA A 47 -16.21 -6.79 24.01
N ILE A 48 -16.19 -7.82 23.14
CA ILE A 48 -17.36 -8.29 22.39
C ILE A 48 -17.53 -9.81 22.55
N PRO A 49 -18.75 -10.31 22.82
CA PRO A 49 -19.04 -11.74 22.88
C PRO A 49 -18.94 -12.37 21.50
N VAL A 50 -18.39 -13.58 21.43
CA VAL A 50 -18.33 -14.42 20.24
C VAL A 50 -19.30 -15.58 20.36
N THR A 51 -20.11 -15.80 19.32
CA THR A 51 -21.10 -16.87 19.29
C THR A 51 -20.91 -17.77 18.07
N ASN A 52 -21.47 -18.98 18.15
CA ASN A 52 -21.63 -19.83 16.97
C ASN A 52 -22.93 -19.48 16.21
N LYS A 53 -23.16 -20.15 15.06
CA LYS A 53 -24.38 -19.99 14.23
C LYS A 53 -25.68 -20.30 15.01
N ARG A 54 -25.60 -21.06 16.10
CA ARG A 54 -26.73 -21.37 16.99
C ARG A 54 -26.91 -20.35 18.14
N LYS A 55 -26.17 -19.24 18.09
CA LYS A 55 -26.14 -18.19 19.14
C LYS A 55 -25.69 -18.70 20.52
N THR A 56 -24.90 -19.78 20.56
CA THR A 56 -24.27 -20.23 21.79
C THR A 56 -22.98 -19.44 22.00
N LEU A 57 -22.78 -18.90 23.19
CA LEU A 57 -21.57 -18.17 23.56
C LEU A 57 -20.35 -19.11 23.51
N LEU A 58 -19.34 -18.76 22.74
CA LEU A 58 -18.06 -19.47 22.64
C LEU A 58 -16.98 -18.83 23.51
N GLY A 59 -16.99 -17.49 23.60
CA GLY A 59 -15.99 -16.74 24.34
C GLY A 59 -16.22 -15.23 24.18
N ARG A 60 -15.17 -14.47 24.36
CA ARG A 60 -15.15 -13.03 24.13
C ARG A 60 -13.84 -12.66 23.47
N ILE A 61 -13.83 -11.58 22.69
CA ILE A 61 -12.66 -10.88 22.21
C ILE A 61 -12.54 -9.60 23.01
N THR A 62 -11.36 -9.27 23.47
CA THR A 62 -11.07 -8.06 24.24
C THR A 62 -10.24 -7.08 23.40
N ILE A 63 -10.14 -5.84 23.86
CA ILE A 63 -9.45 -4.79 23.10
C ILE A 63 -7.96 -5.09 22.94
N ASP A 64 -7.34 -5.78 23.88
CA ASP A 64 -5.95 -6.23 23.82
C ASP A 64 -5.75 -7.24 22.69
N ASP A 65 -6.66 -8.22 22.52
CA ASP A 65 -6.64 -9.17 21.39
C ASP A 65 -6.71 -8.42 20.04
N ILE A 66 -7.52 -7.36 19.97
CA ILE A 66 -7.67 -6.53 18.77
C ILE A 66 -6.43 -5.68 18.49
N VAL A 67 -5.80 -5.15 19.55
CA VAL A 67 -4.54 -4.38 19.38
C VAL A 67 -3.43 -5.26 18.82
N ASP A 68 -3.32 -6.49 19.34
CA ASP A 68 -2.34 -7.47 18.83
C ASP A 68 -2.64 -7.82 17.36
N LEU A 69 -3.89 -8.11 17.02
CA LEU A 69 -4.31 -8.38 15.63
C LEU A 69 -3.96 -7.22 14.70
N ILE A 70 -4.30 -5.97 15.07
CA ILE A 70 -4.01 -4.79 14.25
C ILE A 70 -2.50 -4.64 14.02
N LYS A 71 -1.69 -4.92 15.04
CA LYS A 71 -0.24 -4.87 14.94
C LYS A 71 0.28 -5.94 13.98
N ASP A 72 -0.16 -7.18 14.12
CA ASP A 72 0.26 -8.29 13.27
C ASP A 72 -0.12 -8.04 11.81
N GLU A 73 -1.35 -7.56 11.54
CA GLU A 73 -1.75 -7.19 10.17
C GLU A 73 -0.93 -6.00 9.63
N ALA A 74 -0.63 -4.98 10.45
CA ALA A 74 0.21 -3.87 10.01
C ALA A 74 1.66 -4.31 9.69
N ASP A 75 2.23 -5.23 10.46
CA ASP A 75 3.56 -5.79 10.21
C ASP A 75 3.56 -6.61 8.91
N LYS A 76 2.51 -7.38 8.65
CA LYS A 76 2.31 -8.14 7.42
C LYS A 76 2.14 -7.22 6.21
N ASP A 77 1.30 -6.19 6.31
CA ASP A 77 1.11 -5.19 5.25
C ASP A 77 2.42 -4.49 4.90
N TYR A 78 3.21 -4.15 5.92
CA TYR A 78 4.54 -3.56 5.71
C TYR A 78 5.48 -4.49 4.94
N GLN A 79 5.49 -5.79 5.27
CA GLN A 79 6.28 -6.79 4.55
C GLN A 79 5.81 -6.97 3.11
N LEU A 80 4.50 -7.06 2.88
CA LEU A 80 3.91 -7.14 1.54
C LEU A 80 4.26 -5.92 0.69
N ALA A 81 4.16 -4.71 1.26
CA ALA A 81 4.54 -3.47 0.57
C ALA A 81 6.04 -3.43 0.22
N ALA A 82 6.88 -4.12 0.99
CA ALA A 82 8.31 -4.29 0.70
C ALA A 82 8.61 -5.43 -0.29
N GLY A 83 7.59 -6.12 -0.83
CA GLY A 83 7.74 -7.23 -1.75
C GLY A 83 8.12 -8.56 -1.08
N ILE A 84 7.78 -8.72 0.19
CA ILE A 84 7.96 -9.96 0.95
C ILE A 84 6.62 -10.70 0.95
N SER A 85 6.54 -11.85 0.28
CA SER A 85 5.28 -12.54 -0.04
C SER A 85 4.75 -13.47 1.07
N SER A 86 5.43 -13.55 2.20
CA SER A 86 5.00 -14.31 3.37
C SER A 86 5.58 -13.70 4.62
N GLU A 87 4.88 -13.84 5.74
CA GLU A 87 5.32 -13.39 7.05
C GLU A 87 6.63 -14.06 7.44
N VAL A 88 7.64 -13.25 7.78
CA VAL A 88 8.97 -13.71 8.18
C VAL A 88 9.53 -12.83 9.28
N GLU A 89 10.41 -13.43 10.11
CA GLU A 89 11.15 -12.75 11.16
C GLU A 89 12.65 -12.69 10.86
N VAL A 90 13.37 -11.79 11.53
CA VAL A 90 14.83 -11.61 11.34
C VAL A 90 15.62 -12.88 11.65
N ASN A 91 15.12 -13.68 12.60
CA ASN A 91 15.79 -14.91 13.05
C ASN A 91 15.38 -16.16 12.24
N ASP A 92 14.51 -16.03 11.24
CA ASP A 92 14.10 -17.14 10.39
C ASP A 92 15.27 -17.71 9.58
N SER A 93 15.13 -18.96 9.19
CA SER A 93 16.14 -19.63 8.38
C SER A 93 16.32 -18.95 7.03
N ILE A 94 17.56 -19.03 6.49
CA ILE A 94 17.88 -18.48 5.15
C ILE A 94 16.90 -18.99 4.09
N PHE A 95 16.46 -20.23 4.20
CA PHE A 95 15.52 -20.82 3.24
C PHE A 95 14.13 -20.16 3.30
N GLN A 96 13.60 -19.91 4.51
CA GLN A 96 12.32 -19.20 4.71
C GLN A 96 12.39 -17.78 4.18
N LEU A 97 13.44 -17.02 4.54
CA LEU A 97 13.68 -15.67 4.06
C LEU A 97 13.81 -15.60 2.54
N THR A 98 14.51 -16.57 1.93
CA THR A 98 14.66 -16.65 0.47
C THR A 98 13.31 -16.93 -0.20
N LYS A 99 12.55 -17.89 0.30
CA LYS A 99 11.23 -18.25 -0.23
C LYS A 99 10.26 -17.06 -0.20
N ALA A 100 10.30 -16.25 0.84
CA ALA A 100 9.47 -15.06 0.98
C ALA A 100 9.83 -13.94 -0.01
N ARG A 101 11.10 -13.80 -0.39
CA ARG A 101 11.59 -12.71 -1.26
C ARG A 101 11.60 -13.07 -2.75
N LEU A 102 11.84 -14.35 -3.06
CA LEU A 102 12.11 -14.81 -4.42
C LEU A 102 10.98 -14.52 -5.42
N PRO A 103 9.70 -14.65 -5.08
CA PRO A 103 8.61 -14.35 -6.00
C PRO A 103 8.66 -12.92 -6.53
N TRP A 104 8.87 -11.94 -5.65
CA TRP A 104 8.96 -10.52 -6.03
C TRP A 104 10.21 -10.22 -6.85
N LEU A 105 11.36 -10.79 -6.44
CA LEU A 105 12.62 -10.65 -7.18
C LEU A 105 12.52 -11.26 -8.59
N PHE A 106 11.80 -12.36 -8.74
CA PHE A 106 11.56 -12.99 -10.04
C PHE A 106 10.70 -12.09 -10.97
N LEU A 107 9.65 -11.47 -10.45
CA LEU A 107 8.87 -10.49 -11.19
C LEU A 107 9.70 -9.29 -11.62
N GLY A 108 10.56 -8.79 -10.74
CA GLY A 108 11.51 -7.72 -11.06
C GLY A 108 12.50 -8.13 -12.15
N LEU A 109 13.01 -9.36 -12.09
CA LEU A 109 13.89 -9.92 -13.12
C LEU A 109 13.20 -10.01 -14.49
N LEU A 110 11.96 -10.50 -14.53
CA LEU A 110 11.18 -10.56 -15.78
C LEU A 110 10.97 -9.17 -16.39
N GLY A 111 10.63 -8.16 -15.55
CA GLY A 111 10.51 -6.77 -15.99
C GLY A 111 11.84 -6.21 -16.54
N GLY A 112 12.95 -6.51 -15.84
CA GLY A 112 14.29 -6.14 -16.29
C GLY A 112 14.68 -6.77 -17.62
N LEU A 113 14.41 -8.06 -17.80
CA LEU A 113 14.63 -8.76 -19.08
C LEU A 113 13.78 -8.16 -20.21
N GLY A 114 12.52 -7.79 -19.93
CA GLY A 114 11.67 -7.08 -20.88
C GLY A 114 12.32 -5.77 -21.36
N SER A 115 12.93 -5.01 -20.44
CA SER A 115 13.64 -3.77 -20.77
C SER A 115 14.84 -4.00 -21.71
N VAL A 116 15.55 -5.13 -21.55
CA VAL A 116 16.68 -5.48 -22.42
C VAL A 116 16.22 -5.65 -23.89
N PHE A 117 15.08 -6.31 -24.12
CA PHE A 117 14.54 -6.48 -25.47
C PHE A 117 14.18 -5.12 -26.09
N ILE A 118 13.54 -4.25 -25.33
CA ILE A 118 13.18 -2.90 -25.81
C ILE A 118 14.44 -2.09 -26.15
N LEU A 119 15.44 -2.07 -25.27
CA LEU A 119 16.68 -1.31 -25.49
C LEU A 119 17.47 -1.82 -26.70
N LYS A 120 17.42 -3.12 -26.98
CA LYS A 120 18.09 -3.71 -28.15
C LYS A 120 17.56 -3.16 -29.47
N ASP A 121 16.26 -2.88 -29.57
CA ASP A 121 15.67 -2.29 -30.76
C ASP A 121 16.16 -0.85 -31.03
N PHE A 122 16.71 -0.19 -30.02
CA PHE A 122 17.31 1.15 -30.12
C PHE A 122 18.84 1.14 -30.28
N GLU A 123 19.48 -0.01 -30.48
CA GLU A 123 20.94 -0.14 -30.57
C GLU A 123 21.55 0.79 -31.63
N GLN A 124 20.88 0.95 -32.79
CA GLN A 124 21.34 1.84 -33.85
C GLN A 124 21.37 3.32 -33.45
N ILE A 125 20.40 3.74 -32.63
CA ILE A 125 20.33 5.09 -32.07
C ILE A 125 21.43 5.28 -31.02
N MET A 126 21.68 4.26 -30.19
CA MET A 126 22.74 4.25 -29.19
C MET A 126 24.16 4.36 -29.81
N SER A 127 24.32 3.95 -31.05
CA SER A 127 25.60 4.02 -31.78
C SER A 127 25.94 5.42 -32.24
N GLN A 128 25.01 6.38 -32.26
CA GLN A 128 25.23 7.76 -32.66
C GLN A 128 25.96 8.51 -31.53
N PRO A 129 27.13 9.16 -31.83
CA PRO A 129 27.95 9.82 -30.79
C PRO A 129 27.20 10.87 -30.00
N ASP A 130 26.34 11.65 -30.67
CA ASP A 130 25.58 12.76 -30.05
C ASP A 130 24.48 12.28 -29.08
N LEU A 131 23.92 11.07 -29.31
CA LEU A 131 22.84 10.50 -28.52
C LEU A 131 23.33 9.52 -27.46
N ARG A 132 24.57 9.04 -27.56
CA ARG A 132 25.17 8.09 -26.64
C ARG A 132 25.09 8.58 -25.17
N ASN A 133 25.31 9.85 -24.95
CA ASN A 133 25.32 10.44 -23.61
C ASN A 133 23.94 10.39 -22.95
N LEU A 134 22.82 10.33 -23.70
CA LEU A 134 21.47 10.18 -23.16
C LEU A 134 21.29 8.87 -22.39
N PHE A 135 21.97 7.81 -22.82
CA PHE A 135 21.87 6.49 -22.18
C PHE A 135 22.47 6.43 -20.78
N PHE A 136 23.40 7.34 -20.44
CA PHE A 136 23.90 7.44 -19.07
C PHE A 136 22.83 7.86 -18.06
N TYR A 137 21.75 8.48 -18.53
CA TYR A 137 20.63 8.90 -17.68
C TYR A 137 19.52 7.84 -17.57
N THR A 138 19.58 6.76 -18.35
CA THR A 138 18.58 5.68 -18.30
C THR A 138 18.40 5.09 -16.88
N PRO A 139 19.46 4.77 -16.12
CA PRO A 139 19.31 4.28 -14.76
C PRO A 139 18.64 5.27 -13.82
N LEU A 140 18.94 6.57 -13.96
CA LEU A 140 18.31 7.64 -13.18
C LEU A 140 16.81 7.71 -13.48
N ILE A 141 16.43 7.72 -14.76
CA ILE A 141 15.03 7.80 -15.20
C ILE A 141 14.26 6.56 -14.73
N ALA A 142 14.86 5.36 -14.87
CA ALA A 142 14.25 4.12 -14.43
C ALA A 142 14.03 4.09 -12.90
N ALA A 143 15.01 4.55 -12.12
CA ALA A 143 14.88 4.65 -10.66
C ALA A 143 13.76 5.63 -10.25
N MET A 144 13.65 6.78 -10.93
CA MET A 144 12.60 7.76 -10.67
C MET A 144 11.21 7.21 -11.02
N ALA A 145 11.10 6.47 -12.14
CA ALA A 145 9.85 5.78 -12.50
C ALA A 145 9.41 4.79 -11.42
N GLY A 146 10.33 3.96 -10.94
CA GLY A 146 10.08 2.99 -9.88
C GLY A 146 9.60 3.67 -8.60
N ASN A 147 10.32 4.70 -8.14
CA ASN A 147 9.97 5.44 -6.94
C ASN A 147 8.58 6.08 -7.02
N VAL A 148 8.26 6.74 -8.12
CA VAL A 148 6.95 7.39 -8.30
C VAL A 148 5.83 6.35 -8.40
N GLY A 149 6.05 5.26 -9.14
CA GLY A 149 5.09 4.16 -9.25
C GLY A 149 4.74 3.56 -7.89
N VAL A 150 5.76 3.26 -7.07
CA VAL A 150 5.56 2.74 -5.71
C VAL A 150 4.84 3.73 -4.81
N GLN A 151 5.21 5.03 -4.84
CA GLN A 151 4.55 6.07 -4.04
C GLN A 151 3.07 6.22 -4.41
N SER A 152 2.75 6.29 -5.69
CA SER A 152 1.36 6.39 -6.16
C SER A 152 0.55 5.14 -5.79
N SER A 153 1.14 3.96 -5.98
CA SER A 153 0.51 2.68 -5.61
C SER A 153 0.24 2.60 -4.10
N ALA A 154 1.23 2.94 -3.26
CA ALA A 154 1.08 2.90 -1.81
C ALA A 154 -0.05 3.81 -1.30
N ILE A 155 -0.16 5.03 -1.84
CA ILE A 155 -1.25 5.97 -1.47
C ILE A 155 -2.62 5.39 -1.85
N ILE A 156 -2.72 4.76 -3.02
CA ILE A 156 -4.00 4.17 -3.48
C ILE A 156 -4.35 2.93 -2.67
N VAL A 157 -3.42 2.00 -2.45
CA VAL A 157 -3.65 0.78 -1.66
C VAL A 157 -4.09 1.15 -0.24
N GLN A 158 -3.38 2.07 0.42
CA GLN A 158 -3.77 2.56 1.74
C GLN A 158 -5.16 3.23 1.72
N GLY A 159 -5.47 3.97 0.66
CA GLY A 159 -6.78 4.59 0.48
C GLY A 159 -7.91 3.57 0.27
N LEU A 160 -7.64 2.45 -0.42
CA LEU A 160 -8.59 1.35 -0.61
C LEU A 160 -8.85 0.63 0.71
N ALA A 161 -7.81 0.24 1.43
CA ALA A 161 -7.91 -0.41 2.74
C ALA A 161 -8.72 0.40 3.77
N ASN A 162 -8.71 1.73 3.68
CA ASN A 162 -9.44 2.62 4.58
C ASN A 162 -10.78 3.13 4.02
N ASP A 163 -11.31 2.57 2.94
CA ASP A 163 -12.55 3.01 2.28
C ASP A 163 -12.56 4.52 1.88
N LEU A 164 -11.37 5.11 1.69
CA LEU A 164 -11.20 6.52 1.34
C LEU A 164 -11.19 6.77 -0.17
N VAL A 165 -11.10 5.72 -0.98
CA VAL A 165 -11.08 5.80 -2.44
C VAL A 165 -12.49 6.05 -2.98
N LYS A 166 -12.99 7.30 -2.86
CA LYS A 166 -14.32 7.72 -3.34
C LYS A 166 -14.19 8.49 -4.67
N GLY A 167 -15.22 8.41 -5.51
CA GLY A 167 -15.29 9.13 -6.77
C GLY A 167 -14.91 8.31 -8.01
N SER A 168 -14.85 8.97 -9.17
CA SER A 168 -14.54 8.30 -10.43
C SER A 168 -13.05 8.05 -10.60
N LEU A 169 -12.68 6.94 -11.25
CA LEU A 169 -11.30 6.62 -11.64
C LEU A 169 -10.67 7.77 -12.44
N LEU A 170 -11.42 8.34 -13.39
CA LEU A 170 -10.93 9.45 -14.23
C LEU A 170 -10.53 10.67 -13.40
N SER A 171 -11.32 11.06 -12.42
CA SER A 171 -10.99 12.20 -11.54
C SER A 171 -9.69 11.98 -10.78
N ARG A 172 -9.41 10.74 -10.35
CA ARG A 172 -8.17 10.37 -9.67
C ARG A 172 -6.97 10.40 -10.60
N LEU A 173 -7.12 9.84 -11.81
CA LEU A 173 -6.05 9.87 -12.82
C LEU A 173 -5.72 11.32 -13.22
N VAL A 174 -6.70 12.18 -13.38
CA VAL A 174 -6.46 13.62 -13.66
C VAL A 174 -5.72 14.30 -12.49
N LYS A 175 -6.10 14.01 -11.24
CA LYS A 175 -5.38 14.51 -10.06
C LYS A 175 -3.93 14.03 -10.04
N GLU A 176 -3.71 12.76 -10.36
CA GLU A 176 -2.37 12.15 -10.38
C GLU A 176 -1.49 12.76 -11.47
N VAL A 177 -2.05 13.04 -12.66
CA VAL A 177 -1.35 13.80 -13.72
C VAL A 177 -0.96 15.18 -13.22
N GLY A 178 -1.86 15.91 -12.56
CA GLY A 178 -1.56 17.23 -11.99
C GLY A 178 -0.42 17.18 -10.96
N LEU A 179 -0.44 16.19 -10.06
CA LEU A 179 0.62 15.96 -9.08
C LEU A 179 1.96 15.61 -9.75
N SER A 180 1.92 14.72 -10.74
CA SER A 180 3.10 14.29 -11.51
C SER A 180 3.71 15.44 -12.31
N LEU A 181 2.90 16.35 -12.85
CA LEU A 181 3.38 17.56 -13.54
C LEU A 181 4.13 18.48 -12.58
N ILE A 182 3.62 18.71 -11.38
CA ILE A 182 4.27 19.56 -10.37
C ILE A 182 5.60 18.93 -9.92
N ASN A 183 5.56 17.66 -9.53
CA ASN A 183 6.75 16.93 -9.07
C ASN A 183 7.78 16.78 -10.22
N GLY A 184 7.31 16.42 -11.41
CA GLY A 184 8.13 16.27 -12.60
C GLY A 184 8.81 17.58 -13.01
N LEU A 185 8.09 18.71 -12.93
CA LEU A 185 8.66 20.02 -13.23
C LEU A 185 9.76 20.41 -12.21
N ALA A 186 9.52 20.18 -10.93
CA ALA A 186 10.52 20.46 -9.89
C ALA A 186 11.82 19.67 -10.13
N LEU A 187 11.69 18.37 -10.41
CA LEU A 187 12.83 17.50 -10.71
C LEU A 187 13.49 17.85 -12.05
N ALA A 188 12.71 18.21 -13.07
CA ALA A 188 13.21 18.65 -14.36
C ALA A 188 14.09 19.90 -14.24
N ILE A 189 13.67 20.89 -13.42
CA ILE A 189 14.47 22.10 -13.15
C ILE A 189 15.82 21.72 -12.52
N ILE A 190 15.82 20.85 -11.50
CA ILE A 190 17.03 20.37 -10.85
C ILE A 190 17.97 19.70 -11.87
N LEU A 191 17.42 18.89 -12.75
CA LEU A 191 18.18 18.14 -13.74
C LEU A 191 18.80 19.06 -14.83
N VAL A 192 18.07 20.08 -15.24
CA VAL A 192 18.61 21.11 -16.17
C VAL A 192 19.71 21.90 -15.49
N ILE A 193 19.56 22.32 -14.22
CA ILE A 193 20.60 23.01 -13.46
C ILE A 193 21.85 22.13 -13.34
N PHE A 194 21.68 20.85 -13.02
CA PHE A 194 22.78 19.91 -12.96
C PHE A 194 23.51 19.79 -14.31
N GLY A 195 22.76 19.69 -15.41
CA GLY A 195 23.32 19.67 -16.76
C GLY A 195 24.20 20.89 -17.04
N GLN A 196 23.78 22.10 -16.64
CA GLN A 196 24.59 23.31 -16.84
C GLN A 196 25.86 23.30 -15.95
N ILE A 197 25.80 22.78 -14.74
CA ILE A 197 26.96 22.65 -13.85
C ILE A 197 28.03 21.74 -14.46
N VAL A 198 27.62 20.66 -15.13
CA VAL A 198 28.54 19.70 -15.78
C VAL A 198 28.88 20.10 -17.23
N ASN A 199 28.55 21.33 -17.64
CA ASN A 199 28.76 21.86 -19.00
C ASN A 199 28.12 21.01 -20.11
N GLN A 200 26.96 20.44 -19.85
CA GLN A 200 26.16 19.72 -20.82
C GLN A 200 25.37 20.69 -21.68
N ASP A 201 25.19 20.36 -22.95
CA ASP A 201 24.35 21.13 -23.86
C ASP A 201 22.93 21.31 -23.30
N LEU A 202 22.38 22.52 -23.42
CA LEU A 202 21.06 22.87 -22.90
C LEU A 202 19.94 22.01 -23.54
N LEU A 203 20.01 21.78 -24.84
CA LEU A 203 19.01 20.99 -25.56
C LEU A 203 19.00 19.54 -25.04
N MET A 204 20.18 18.99 -24.79
CA MET A 204 20.34 17.66 -24.19
C MET A 204 19.75 17.59 -22.80
N SER A 205 20.05 18.58 -21.94
CA SER A 205 19.51 18.69 -20.58
C SER A 205 17.97 18.77 -20.58
N LEU A 206 17.39 19.55 -21.50
CA LEU A 206 15.94 19.68 -21.67
C LEU A 206 15.32 18.37 -22.19
N THR A 207 16.00 17.65 -23.07
CA THR A 207 15.53 16.35 -23.58
C THR A 207 15.46 15.32 -22.46
N ILE A 208 16.49 15.23 -21.63
CA ILE A 208 16.53 14.31 -20.48
C ILE A 208 15.44 14.68 -19.47
N ALA A 209 15.30 15.97 -19.14
CA ALA A 209 14.30 16.46 -18.22
C ALA A 209 12.86 16.19 -18.71
N GLY A 210 12.60 16.41 -20.01
CA GLY A 210 11.31 16.11 -20.64
C GLY A 210 11.01 14.61 -20.66
N SER A 211 12.01 13.78 -20.97
CA SER A 211 11.88 12.32 -20.91
C SER A 211 11.57 11.82 -19.52
N MET A 212 12.27 12.33 -18.50
CA MET A 212 12.00 12.00 -17.10
C MET A 212 10.59 12.40 -16.69
N MET A 213 10.13 13.59 -17.07
CA MET A 213 8.76 14.05 -16.77
C MET A 213 7.70 13.15 -17.41
N GLY A 214 7.89 12.76 -18.67
CA GLY A 214 6.99 11.81 -19.34
C GLY A 214 6.92 10.46 -18.63
N VAL A 215 8.06 9.92 -18.24
CA VAL A 215 8.15 8.63 -17.52
C VAL A 215 7.50 8.72 -16.13
N ILE A 216 7.70 9.82 -15.39
CA ILE A 216 7.05 10.05 -14.08
C ILE A 216 5.53 10.05 -14.22
N ILE A 217 4.97 10.73 -15.22
CA ILE A 217 3.52 10.76 -15.47
C ILE A 217 3.00 9.35 -15.74
N ILE A 218 3.66 8.60 -16.62
CA ILE A 218 3.25 7.23 -16.95
C ILE A 218 3.35 6.32 -15.72
N ALA A 219 4.44 6.38 -14.98
CA ALA A 219 4.63 5.58 -13.77
C ALA A 219 3.56 5.85 -12.71
N ALA A 220 3.24 7.12 -12.46
CA ALA A 220 2.18 7.52 -11.54
C ALA A 220 0.80 7.04 -11.98
N LEU A 221 0.49 7.17 -13.28
CA LEU A 221 -0.78 6.67 -13.84
C LEU A 221 -0.90 5.16 -13.68
N VAL A 222 0.15 4.39 -13.97
CA VAL A 222 0.15 2.93 -13.79
C VAL A 222 0.03 2.56 -12.31
N GLY A 223 0.81 3.21 -11.43
CA GLY A 223 0.76 3.00 -9.98
C GLY A 223 -0.61 3.31 -9.35
N THR A 224 -1.36 4.24 -9.94
CA THR A 224 -2.72 4.57 -9.51
C THR A 224 -3.76 3.63 -10.13
N PHE A 225 -3.63 3.33 -11.42
CA PHE A 225 -4.63 2.58 -12.18
C PHE A 225 -4.68 1.11 -11.78
N VAL A 226 -3.52 0.47 -11.64
CA VAL A 226 -3.44 -0.98 -11.42
C VAL A 226 -4.12 -1.40 -10.11
N PRO A 227 -3.82 -0.82 -8.94
CA PRO A 227 -4.47 -1.21 -7.70
C PRO A 227 -5.99 -1.03 -7.73
N ILE A 228 -6.48 0.08 -8.31
CA ILE A 228 -7.93 0.34 -8.40
C ILE A 228 -8.64 -0.69 -9.28
N ILE A 229 -7.99 -1.19 -10.33
CA ILE A 229 -8.59 -2.21 -11.19
C ILE A 229 -8.59 -3.57 -10.51
N LEU A 230 -7.52 -3.94 -9.82
CA LEU A 230 -7.44 -5.20 -9.08
C LEU A 230 -8.49 -5.26 -7.97
N ASP A 231 -8.59 -4.21 -7.16
CA ASP A 231 -9.63 -4.07 -6.13
C ASP A 231 -11.05 -4.24 -6.70
N LYS A 232 -11.37 -3.58 -7.83
CA LYS A 232 -12.67 -3.75 -8.50
C LYS A 232 -12.95 -5.17 -9.01
N GLN A 233 -11.92 -5.96 -9.23
CA GLN A 233 -12.04 -7.36 -9.63
C GLN A 233 -12.04 -8.31 -8.43
N GLY A 234 -11.94 -7.80 -7.20
CA GLY A 234 -11.86 -8.60 -5.97
C GLY A 234 -10.56 -9.40 -5.89
N ILE A 235 -9.48 -8.86 -6.43
CA ILE A 235 -8.14 -9.42 -6.35
C ILE A 235 -7.38 -8.56 -5.33
N ASP A 236 -7.09 -9.18 -4.19
CA ASP A 236 -6.24 -8.60 -3.14
C ASP A 236 -4.75 -8.75 -3.46
#